data_b53ca7122722be74117aa72c034b80f2
#
_entry.id   b53ca7122722be74117aa72c034b80f2
#
_cell.length_a   1.000
_cell.length_b   1.000
_cell.length_c   1.000
_cell.angle_alpha   90.00
_cell.angle_beta   90.00
_cell.angle_gamma   90.00
#
_symmetry.space_group_name_H-M   'P 1'
#
loop_
_entity.id
_entity.type
_entity.pdbx_description
1 polymer ?
#
loop_
_entity_poly.entity_id
_entity_poly.type
_entity_poly.pdbx_seq_one_letter_code
_entity_poly.pdbx_strand_id
1 'polypeptide(L)'
;MLTPDAVRTMFDRIAPVYDAMNRVMTMGLDLRWRRLTAEAVVQNGNEVLDACCGTGDLAVADERVGGEVTGLDFSERMLDRARSKSATVSWVQGDVLAMPFQDASFDVVTVGFGIRNVEDLEAVLRELARVLRPGGRLGCLEITRPRGALRPFFRLWFDGLVPLAGKLLPGGAAYSYLPASVRRFPGPEDLAEAMRRAGFGDVGWRLLGGGIVALHTAVKL
;
A
#
# COMPACT_ATOMS: atom_id res chain seq x y z
N MET A 1 11.91 -4.40 -15.35
CA MET A 1 10.71 -3.99 -14.58
C MET A 1 9.52 -4.22 -15.49
N LEU A 2 8.35 -4.60 -14.98
CA LEU A 2 7.14 -4.57 -15.81
C LEU A 2 6.80 -3.11 -16.08
N THR A 3 6.27 -2.82 -17.28
CA THR A 3 5.74 -1.48 -17.59
C THR A 3 4.49 -1.18 -16.75
N PRO A 4 4.12 0.09 -16.51
CA PRO A 4 2.89 0.45 -15.78
C PRO A 4 1.65 -0.24 -16.33
N ASP A 5 1.50 -0.32 -17.66
CA ASP A 5 0.39 -1.02 -18.31
C ASP A 5 0.39 -2.53 -18.05
N ALA A 6 1.56 -3.17 -18.00
CA ALA A 6 1.67 -4.58 -17.67
C ALA A 6 1.31 -4.84 -16.20
N VAL A 7 1.69 -3.94 -15.28
CA VAL A 7 1.32 -3.98 -13.87
C VAL A 7 -0.19 -3.80 -13.73
N ARG A 8 -0.79 -2.81 -14.40
CA ARG A 8 -2.25 -2.59 -14.40
C ARG A 8 -2.99 -3.81 -14.91
N THR A 9 -2.60 -4.35 -16.07
CA THR A 9 -3.22 -5.54 -16.66
C THR A 9 -3.13 -6.75 -15.72
N MET A 10 -2.02 -6.91 -15.02
CA MET A 10 -1.85 -7.96 -14.03
C MET A 10 -2.83 -7.81 -12.87
N PHE A 11 -2.95 -6.60 -12.29
CA PHE A 11 -3.88 -6.31 -11.20
C PHE A 11 -5.34 -6.45 -11.64
N ASP A 12 -5.70 -5.99 -12.84
CA ASP A 12 -7.03 -6.18 -13.43
C ASP A 12 -7.44 -7.67 -13.51
N ARG A 13 -6.49 -8.54 -13.85
CA ARG A 13 -6.75 -9.99 -13.95
C ARG A 13 -6.99 -10.65 -12.61
N ILE A 14 -6.28 -10.22 -11.57
CA ILE A 14 -6.39 -10.83 -10.23
C ILE A 14 -7.43 -10.16 -9.34
N ALA A 15 -7.98 -9.00 -9.73
CA ALA A 15 -8.97 -8.27 -8.92
C ALA A 15 -10.08 -9.16 -8.35
N PRO A 16 -10.67 -10.14 -9.09
CA PRO A 16 -11.72 -10.99 -8.55
C PRO A 16 -11.32 -11.87 -7.37
N VAL A 17 -10.03 -12.23 -7.27
CA VAL A 17 -9.51 -13.15 -6.25
C VAL A 17 -8.52 -12.49 -5.29
N TYR A 18 -8.21 -11.21 -5.51
CA TYR A 18 -7.14 -10.48 -4.82
C TYR A 18 -7.28 -10.51 -3.30
N ASP A 19 -8.47 -10.22 -2.79
CA ASP A 19 -8.73 -10.20 -1.35
C ASP A 19 -8.59 -11.59 -0.73
N ALA A 20 -9.19 -12.61 -1.34
CA ALA A 20 -9.09 -13.98 -0.86
C ALA A 20 -7.63 -14.44 -0.80
N MET A 21 -6.84 -14.09 -1.81
CA MET A 21 -5.42 -14.41 -1.86
C MET A 21 -4.64 -13.71 -0.74
N ASN A 22 -4.87 -12.43 -0.51
CA ASN A 22 -4.23 -11.69 0.57
C ASN A 22 -4.57 -12.32 1.94
N ARG A 23 -5.84 -12.67 2.17
CA ARG A 23 -6.29 -13.36 3.40
C ARG A 23 -5.55 -14.68 3.61
N VAL A 24 -5.47 -15.51 2.57
CA VAL A 24 -4.78 -16.81 2.64
C VAL A 24 -3.28 -16.62 2.89
N MET A 25 -2.62 -15.74 2.12
CA MET A 25 -1.17 -15.52 2.23
C MET A 25 -0.76 -14.94 3.58
N THR A 26 -1.61 -14.11 4.19
CA THR A 26 -1.32 -13.43 5.46
C THR A 26 -2.03 -14.06 6.65
N MET A 27 -2.80 -15.14 6.44
CA MET A 27 -3.70 -15.73 7.46
C MET A 27 -4.65 -14.68 8.06
N GLY A 28 -5.12 -13.72 7.24
CA GLY A 28 -5.99 -12.62 7.63
C GLY A 28 -5.32 -11.48 8.39
N LEU A 29 -4.02 -11.54 8.64
CA LEU A 29 -3.28 -10.49 9.37
C LEU A 29 -3.23 -9.16 8.60
N ASP A 30 -3.39 -9.17 7.28
CA ASP A 30 -3.42 -7.97 6.46
C ASP A 30 -4.51 -6.98 6.88
N LEU A 31 -5.69 -7.46 7.29
CA LEU A 31 -6.76 -6.60 7.82
C LEU A 31 -6.34 -5.91 9.13
N ARG A 32 -5.69 -6.65 10.01
CA ARG A 32 -5.17 -6.09 11.27
C ARG A 32 -4.09 -5.03 11.02
N TRP A 33 -3.19 -5.29 10.06
CA TRP A 33 -2.13 -4.34 9.73
C TRP A 33 -2.69 -3.05 9.13
N ARG A 34 -3.70 -3.14 8.24
CA ARG A 34 -4.41 -1.97 7.69
C ARG A 34 -5.11 -1.16 8.78
N ARG A 35 -5.83 -1.83 9.70
CA ARG A 35 -6.42 -1.16 10.84
C ARG A 35 -5.38 -0.43 11.70
N LEU A 36 -4.24 -1.10 12.00
CA LEU A 36 -3.15 -0.47 12.76
C LEU A 36 -2.52 0.72 12.01
N THR A 37 -2.58 0.74 10.67
CA THR A 37 -2.14 1.88 9.87
C THR A 37 -3.12 3.04 10.02
N ALA A 38 -4.42 2.80 9.83
CA ALA A 38 -5.45 3.80 10.02
C ALA A 38 -5.40 4.42 11.43
N GLU A 39 -5.41 3.58 12.48
CA GLU A 39 -5.32 3.99 13.89
C GLU A 39 -4.06 4.82 14.22
N ALA A 40 -2.97 4.63 13.46
CA ALA A 40 -1.72 5.35 13.70
C ALA A 40 -1.73 6.79 13.17
N VAL A 41 -2.47 7.07 12.11
CA VAL A 41 -2.37 8.37 11.41
C VAL A 41 -3.70 9.09 11.22
N VAL A 42 -4.84 8.39 11.19
CA VAL A 42 -6.17 8.99 10.98
C VAL A 42 -6.78 9.45 12.31
N GLN A 43 -7.45 10.58 12.28
CA GLN A 43 -8.31 11.10 13.36
C GLN A 43 -9.70 11.38 12.79
N ASN A 44 -10.71 11.38 13.66
CA ASN A 44 -12.07 11.66 13.24
C ASN A 44 -12.19 13.02 12.56
N GLY A 45 -12.85 13.05 11.40
CA GLY A 45 -13.02 14.26 10.57
C GLY A 45 -11.82 14.65 9.72
N ASN A 46 -10.75 13.83 9.66
CA ASN A 46 -9.67 14.09 8.72
C ASN A 46 -10.11 13.83 7.27
N GLU A 47 -9.70 14.71 6.35
CA GLU A 47 -9.68 14.44 4.90
C GLU A 47 -8.55 13.44 4.60
N VAL A 48 -8.89 12.22 4.19
CA VAL A 48 -7.94 11.11 4.01
C VAL A 48 -7.86 10.69 2.55
N LEU A 49 -6.65 10.52 2.03
CA LEU A 49 -6.39 9.86 0.75
C LEU A 49 -5.77 8.48 0.99
N ASP A 50 -6.44 7.40 0.55
CA ASP A 50 -5.80 6.09 0.38
C ASP A 50 -5.23 6.00 -1.04
N ALA A 51 -3.91 6.17 -1.16
CA ALA A 51 -3.19 6.14 -2.44
C ALA A 51 -2.85 4.69 -2.82
N CYS A 52 -3.11 4.30 -4.07
CA CYS A 52 -3.03 2.91 -4.53
C CYS A 52 -3.98 2.00 -3.72
N CYS A 53 -5.23 2.43 -3.57
CA CYS A 53 -6.20 1.81 -2.66
C CYS A 53 -6.60 0.38 -3.06
N GLY A 54 -6.37 -0.03 -4.32
CA GLY A 54 -6.73 -1.35 -4.81
C GLY A 54 -8.21 -1.65 -4.61
N THR A 55 -8.50 -2.74 -3.94
CA THR A 55 -9.88 -3.16 -3.60
C THR A 55 -10.45 -2.42 -2.37
N GLY A 56 -9.77 -1.39 -1.84
CA GLY A 56 -10.31 -0.48 -0.83
C GLY A 56 -10.23 -0.95 0.63
N ASP A 57 -9.51 -2.01 0.96
CA ASP A 57 -9.47 -2.51 2.35
C ASP A 57 -8.85 -1.52 3.35
N LEU A 58 -7.86 -0.72 2.92
CA LEU A 58 -7.25 0.31 3.78
C LEU A 58 -8.17 1.53 3.85
N ALA A 59 -8.73 1.98 2.73
CA ALA A 59 -9.72 3.07 2.72
C ALA A 59 -10.90 2.79 3.67
N VAL A 60 -11.43 1.56 3.66
CA VAL A 60 -12.49 1.15 4.61
C VAL A 60 -11.99 1.13 6.05
N ALA A 61 -10.72 0.82 6.29
CA ALA A 61 -10.15 0.90 7.65
C ALA A 61 -10.00 2.35 8.11
N ASP A 62 -9.60 3.26 7.22
CA ASP A 62 -9.50 4.70 7.47
C ASP A 62 -10.88 5.33 7.75
N GLU A 63 -11.90 4.95 6.96
CA GLU A 63 -13.30 5.35 7.18
C GLU A 63 -13.82 4.92 8.56
N ARG A 64 -13.54 3.68 8.97
CA ARG A 64 -13.95 3.14 10.28
C ARG A 64 -13.34 3.86 11.47
N VAL A 65 -12.22 4.53 11.30
CA VAL A 65 -11.58 5.38 12.35
C VAL A 65 -12.13 6.80 12.33
N GLY A 66 -13.04 7.10 11.38
CA GLY A 66 -13.72 8.38 11.26
C GLY A 66 -13.14 9.34 10.22
N GLY A 67 -12.32 8.86 9.30
CA GLY A 67 -11.82 9.65 8.15
C GLY A 67 -12.89 9.86 7.08
N GLU A 68 -12.86 11.03 6.44
CA GLU A 68 -13.58 11.31 5.20
C GLU A 68 -12.65 10.90 4.04
N VAL A 69 -12.93 9.72 3.44
CA VAL A 69 -11.93 9.01 2.65
C VAL A 69 -12.16 9.15 1.15
N THR A 70 -11.08 9.46 0.44
CA THR A 70 -10.95 9.30 -1.01
C THR A 70 -9.95 8.18 -1.29
N GLY A 71 -10.35 7.17 -2.06
CA GLY A 71 -9.47 6.10 -2.55
C GLY A 71 -9.07 6.33 -3.99
N LEU A 72 -7.77 6.32 -4.28
CA LEU A 72 -7.23 6.47 -5.63
C LEU A 72 -6.52 5.19 -6.07
N ASP A 73 -6.88 4.68 -7.24
CA ASP A 73 -6.16 3.59 -7.91
C ASP A 73 -6.18 3.74 -9.43
N PHE A 74 -5.18 3.20 -10.11
CA PHE A 74 -5.08 3.25 -11.58
C PHE A 74 -5.91 2.18 -12.27
N SER A 75 -6.30 1.09 -11.54
CA SER A 75 -7.09 -0.04 -12.04
C SER A 75 -8.57 0.17 -11.77
N GLU A 76 -9.36 0.38 -12.81
CA GLU A 76 -10.82 0.51 -12.68
C GLU A 76 -11.44 -0.79 -12.14
N ARG A 77 -10.90 -1.96 -12.49
CA ARG A 77 -11.38 -3.25 -11.97
C ARG A 77 -11.16 -3.42 -10.47
N MET A 78 -10.08 -2.85 -9.93
CA MET A 78 -9.86 -2.78 -8.48
C MET A 78 -10.89 -1.85 -7.83
N LEU A 79 -11.14 -0.67 -8.42
CA LEU A 79 -12.12 0.29 -7.93
C LEU A 79 -13.55 -0.26 -7.97
N ASP A 80 -13.91 -1.07 -8.97
CA ASP A 80 -15.22 -1.76 -9.00
C ASP A 80 -15.43 -2.65 -7.77
N ARG A 81 -14.37 -3.32 -7.32
CA ARG A 81 -14.41 -4.10 -6.08
C ARG A 81 -14.47 -3.21 -4.85
N ALA A 82 -13.73 -2.12 -4.84
CA ALA A 82 -13.73 -1.15 -3.76
C ALA A 82 -15.10 -0.51 -3.54
N ARG A 83 -15.79 -0.11 -4.61
CA ARG A 83 -17.17 0.44 -4.57
C ARG A 83 -18.17 -0.52 -3.91
N SER A 84 -17.96 -1.84 -4.03
CA SER A 84 -18.81 -2.82 -3.36
C SER A 84 -18.59 -2.91 -1.84
N LYS A 85 -17.50 -2.35 -1.30
CA LYS A 85 -17.15 -2.42 0.13
C LYS A 85 -17.59 -1.19 0.93
N SER A 86 -17.65 -0.02 0.29
CA SER A 86 -18.13 1.22 0.91
C SER A 86 -18.80 2.12 -0.14
N ALA A 87 -19.97 2.65 0.23
CA ALA A 87 -20.72 3.64 -0.55
C ALA A 87 -20.39 5.09 -0.15
N THR A 88 -19.69 5.28 0.95
CA THR A 88 -19.35 6.60 1.53
C THR A 88 -17.96 7.05 1.14
N VAL A 89 -17.04 6.14 0.83
CA VAL A 89 -15.72 6.46 0.28
C VAL A 89 -15.85 6.96 -1.17
N SER A 90 -15.17 8.06 -1.48
CA SER A 90 -15.05 8.59 -2.85
C SER A 90 -13.96 7.83 -3.61
N TRP A 91 -14.35 7.14 -4.70
CA TRP A 91 -13.41 6.32 -5.49
C TRP A 91 -13.01 7.04 -6.78
N VAL A 92 -11.71 7.28 -6.95
CA VAL A 92 -11.13 8.04 -8.07
C VAL A 92 -10.15 7.17 -8.84
N GLN A 93 -10.32 7.10 -10.17
CA GLN A 93 -9.30 6.48 -11.02
C GLN A 93 -8.21 7.50 -11.34
N GLY A 94 -6.95 7.13 -11.10
CA GLY A 94 -5.81 8.01 -11.37
C GLY A 94 -4.46 7.35 -11.13
N ASP A 95 -3.43 8.01 -11.64
CA ASP A 95 -2.04 7.60 -11.43
C ASP A 95 -1.49 8.29 -10.18
N VAL A 96 -0.90 7.52 -9.28
CA VAL A 96 -0.28 8.03 -8.06
C VAL A 96 0.94 8.92 -8.33
N LEU A 97 1.53 8.85 -9.53
CA LEU A 97 2.61 9.75 -9.97
C LEU A 97 2.12 11.11 -10.47
N ALA A 98 0.82 11.26 -10.74
CA ALA A 98 0.19 12.49 -11.23
C ALA A 98 -1.26 12.56 -10.74
N MET A 99 -1.44 12.71 -9.44
CA MET A 99 -2.76 12.65 -8.82
C MET A 99 -3.64 13.86 -9.20
N PRO A 100 -4.95 13.65 -9.52
CA PRO A 100 -5.84 14.72 -9.95
C PRO A 100 -6.38 15.57 -8.77
N PHE A 101 -5.52 15.85 -7.80
CA PHE A 101 -5.83 16.65 -6.62
C PHE A 101 -4.96 17.89 -6.53
N GLN A 102 -5.50 18.95 -5.94
CA GLN A 102 -4.75 20.16 -5.66
C GLN A 102 -3.70 19.92 -4.56
N ASP A 103 -2.72 20.82 -4.49
CA ASP A 103 -1.75 20.82 -3.39
C ASP A 103 -2.46 21.02 -2.06
N ALA A 104 -1.95 20.37 -1.00
CA ALA A 104 -2.45 20.54 0.35
C ALA A 104 -3.97 20.28 0.50
N SER A 105 -4.49 19.23 -0.16
CA SER A 105 -5.91 18.84 -0.13
C SER A 105 -6.26 17.94 1.06
N PHE A 106 -5.30 17.14 1.56
CA PHE A 106 -5.56 16.10 2.54
C PHE A 106 -4.82 16.33 3.87
N ASP A 107 -5.45 15.94 4.98
CA ASP A 107 -4.83 15.90 6.31
C ASP A 107 -3.97 14.66 6.49
N VAL A 108 -4.38 13.55 5.87
CA VAL A 108 -3.72 12.26 5.96
C VAL A 108 -3.65 11.61 4.59
N VAL A 109 -2.49 10.98 4.30
CA VAL A 109 -2.35 10.04 3.21
C VAL A 109 -1.99 8.68 3.78
N THR A 110 -2.71 7.65 3.35
CA THR A 110 -2.36 6.26 3.61
C THR A 110 -1.98 5.56 2.30
N VAL A 111 -1.09 4.58 2.39
CA VAL A 111 -0.76 3.68 1.27
C VAL A 111 -0.44 2.30 1.80
N GLY A 112 -1.12 1.28 1.29
CA GLY A 112 -0.98 -0.08 1.76
C GLY A 112 -0.63 -1.08 0.65
N PHE A 113 0.61 -1.60 0.63
CA PHE A 113 1.10 -2.61 -0.31
C PHE A 113 1.09 -2.17 -1.79
N GLY A 114 1.06 -0.86 -2.04
CA GLY A 114 0.98 -0.26 -3.38
C GLY A 114 2.30 0.30 -3.89
N ILE A 115 3.02 1.03 -3.04
CA ILE A 115 4.15 1.87 -3.44
C ILE A 115 5.33 1.10 -4.06
N ARG A 116 5.53 -0.17 -3.71
CA ARG A 116 6.58 -1.02 -4.30
C ARG A 116 6.38 -1.34 -5.78
N ASN A 117 5.17 -1.10 -6.31
CA ASN A 117 4.81 -1.36 -7.70
C ASN A 117 4.99 -0.13 -8.59
N VAL A 118 5.32 1.04 -8.00
CA VAL A 118 5.55 2.28 -8.72
C VAL A 118 6.97 2.32 -9.27
N GLU A 119 7.16 2.88 -10.47
CA GLU A 119 8.47 2.90 -11.13
C GLU A 119 9.46 3.86 -10.47
N ASP A 120 8.99 5.01 -10.00
CA ASP A 120 9.80 6.06 -9.38
C ASP A 120 9.33 6.33 -7.95
N LEU A 121 10.04 5.73 -6.98
CA LEU A 121 9.74 5.89 -5.56
C LEU A 121 9.90 7.34 -5.08
N GLU A 122 10.90 8.05 -5.56
CA GLU A 122 11.14 9.44 -5.17
C GLU A 122 10.04 10.36 -5.71
N ALA A 123 9.59 10.12 -6.95
CA ALA A 123 8.49 10.89 -7.54
C ALA A 123 7.18 10.66 -6.79
N VAL A 124 6.83 9.41 -6.48
CA VAL A 124 5.59 9.14 -5.73
C VAL A 124 5.64 9.73 -4.33
N LEU A 125 6.77 9.65 -3.62
CA LEU A 125 6.88 10.26 -2.29
C LEU A 125 6.73 11.79 -2.32
N ARG A 126 7.27 12.46 -3.35
CA ARG A 126 7.05 13.90 -3.56
C ARG A 126 5.59 14.22 -3.88
N GLU A 127 4.92 13.37 -4.66
CA GLU A 127 3.51 13.57 -5.01
C GLU A 127 2.59 13.34 -3.80
N LEU A 128 2.89 12.35 -2.94
CA LEU A 128 2.20 12.17 -1.66
C LEU A 128 2.40 13.40 -0.75
N ALA A 129 3.62 13.94 -0.71
CA ALA A 129 3.90 15.16 0.05
C ALA A 129 3.17 16.39 -0.53
N ARG A 130 3.05 16.50 -1.88
CA ARG A 130 2.35 17.62 -2.54
C ARG A 130 0.89 17.71 -2.10
N VAL A 131 0.18 16.60 -2.11
CA VAL A 131 -1.26 16.56 -1.79
C VAL A 131 -1.56 16.68 -0.30
N LEU A 132 -0.59 16.40 0.58
CA LEU A 132 -0.73 16.60 2.01
C LEU A 132 -0.65 18.08 2.38
N ARG A 133 -1.45 18.51 3.35
CA ARG A 133 -1.31 19.81 4.03
C ARG A 133 -0.01 19.87 4.82
N PRO A 134 0.62 21.04 5.04
CA PRO A 134 1.70 21.17 6.01
C PRO A 134 1.27 20.62 7.38
N GLY A 135 2.11 19.80 8.01
CA GLY A 135 1.77 19.08 9.23
C GLY A 135 0.88 17.84 9.03
N GLY A 136 0.44 17.57 7.81
CA GLY A 136 -0.33 16.36 7.45
C GLY A 136 0.49 15.09 7.61
N ARG A 137 -0.18 13.95 7.81
CA ARG A 137 0.43 12.68 8.18
C ARG A 137 0.42 11.68 7.05
N LEU A 138 1.51 10.91 6.94
CA LEU A 138 1.63 9.77 6.03
C LEU A 138 1.66 8.47 6.83
N GLY A 139 0.83 7.49 6.44
CA GLY A 139 0.89 6.11 6.88
C GLY A 139 1.22 5.17 5.71
N CYS A 140 2.42 4.60 5.70
CA CYS A 140 2.86 3.70 4.63
C CYS A 140 3.09 2.29 5.17
N LEU A 141 2.25 1.35 4.73
CA LEU A 141 2.30 -0.07 5.09
C LEU A 141 2.86 -0.87 3.91
N GLU A 142 4.02 -1.50 4.08
CA GLU A 142 4.63 -2.24 2.96
C GLU A 142 5.36 -3.51 3.42
N ILE A 143 5.45 -4.48 2.50
CA ILE A 143 6.18 -5.73 2.73
C ILE A 143 7.67 -5.42 2.82
N THR A 144 8.32 -5.98 3.83
CA THR A 144 9.77 -5.92 4.00
C THR A 144 10.37 -7.31 4.20
N ARG A 145 11.66 -7.39 4.38
CA ARG A 145 12.38 -8.64 4.52
C ARG A 145 12.76 -8.86 5.98
N PRO A 146 12.20 -9.88 6.66
CA PRO A 146 12.53 -10.15 8.05
C PRO A 146 14.01 -10.46 8.20
N ARG A 147 14.59 -9.99 9.31
CA ARG A 147 15.95 -10.27 9.73
C ARG A 147 15.95 -11.37 10.82
N GLY A 148 17.09 -12.03 11.03
CA GLY A 148 17.23 -13.03 12.10
C GLY A 148 16.56 -14.38 11.81
N ALA A 149 16.05 -15.03 12.87
CA ALA A 149 15.58 -16.42 12.84
C ALA A 149 14.38 -16.70 11.91
N LEU A 150 13.55 -15.71 11.62
CA LEU A 150 12.40 -15.86 10.71
C LEU A 150 12.78 -15.80 9.23
N ARG A 151 13.99 -15.34 8.90
CA ARG A 151 14.45 -15.19 7.50
C ARG A 151 14.40 -16.48 6.69
N PRO A 152 14.86 -17.66 7.17
CA PRO A 152 14.79 -18.91 6.41
C PRO A 152 13.35 -19.33 6.12
N PHE A 153 12.47 -19.22 7.13
CA PHE A 153 11.05 -19.53 6.98
C PHE A 153 10.35 -18.62 5.98
N PHE A 154 10.61 -17.31 6.06
CA PHE A 154 10.09 -16.34 5.10
C PHE A 154 10.55 -16.65 3.66
N ARG A 155 11.83 -17.00 3.48
CA ARG A 155 12.34 -17.38 2.15
C ARG A 155 11.65 -18.63 1.62
N LEU A 156 11.49 -19.67 2.43
CA LEU A 156 10.78 -20.88 2.01
C LEU A 156 9.34 -20.58 1.63
N TRP A 157 8.64 -19.80 2.43
CA TRP A 157 7.27 -19.39 2.16
C TRP A 157 7.17 -18.51 0.92
N PHE A 158 7.93 -17.42 0.86
CA PHE A 158 7.79 -16.35 -0.11
C PHE A 158 8.44 -16.67 -1.46
N ASP A 159 9.60 -17.31 -1.46
CA ASP A 159 10.34 -17.68 -2.68
C ASP A 159 9.99 -19.11 -3.16
N GLY A 160 9.42 -19.96 -2.31
CA GLY A 160 9.06 -21.34 -2.62
C GLY A 160 7.56 -21.57 -2.78
N LEU A 161 6.80 -21.45 -1.69
CA LEU A 161 5.38 -21.83 -1.67
C LEU A 161 4.49 -20.85 -2.42
N VAL A 162 4.72 -19.54 -2.32
CA VAL A 162 3.92 -18.51 -3.00
C VAL A 162 3.98 -18.67 -4.54
N PRO A 163 5.15 -18.79 -5.19
CA PRO A 163 5.21 -19.05 -6.64
C PRO A 163 4.61 -20.40 -7.05
N LEU A 164 4.74 -21.42 -6.20
CA LEU A 164 4.15 -22.74 -6.46
C LEU A 164 2.61 -22.67 -6.44
N ALA A 165 2.04 -22.01 -5.43
CA ALA A 165 0.60 -21.74 -5.36
C ALA A 165 0.11 -20.96 -6.58
N GLY A 166 0.91 -20.00 -7.05
CA GLY A 166 0.60 -19.22 -8.26
C GLY A 166 0.50 -20.03 -9.54
N LYS A 167 1.21 -21.16 -9.65
CA LYS A 167 1.08 -22.06 -10.81
C LYS A 167 -0.27 -22.80 -10.86
N LEU A 168 -0.92 -22.93 -9.71
CA LEU A 168 -2.19 -23.66 -9.54
C LEU A 168 -3.41 -22.75 -9.50
N LEU A 169 -3.23 -21.43 -9.30
CA LEU A 169 -4.30 -20.47 -9.11
C LEU A 169 -4.43 -19.51 -10.31
N PRO A 170 -5.63 -18.99 -10.61
CA PRO A 170 -5.80 -17.93 -11.60
C PRO A 170 -4.95 -16.71 -11.23
N GLY A 171 -4.16 -16.18 -12.19
CA GLY A 171 -3.30 -15.02 -11.94
C GLY A 171 -1.84 -15.33 -11.66
N GLY A 172 -1.32 -16.50 -12.06
CA GLY A 172 0.04 -17.00 -11.81
C GLY A 172 1.18 -16.00 -12.02
N ALA A 173 1.05 -15.05 -12.93
CA ALA A 173 2.04 -13.98 -13.17
C ALA A 173 2.22 -13.07 -11.95
N ALA A 174 1.17 -12.78 -11.16
CA ALA A 174 1.24 -11.94 -9.98
C ALA A 174 2.07 -12.57 -8.84
N TYR A 175 2.03 -13.90 -8.73
CA TYR A 175 2.78 -14.64 -7.70
C TYR A 175 4.29 -14.71 -7.97
N SER A 176 4.69 -14.70 -9.24
CA SER A 176 6.10 -14.56 -9.60
C SER A 176 6.58 -13.11 -9.51
N TYR A 177 5.70 -12.15 -9.76
CA TYR A 177 5.99 -10.72 -9.63
C TYR A 177 6.20 -10.28 -8.18
N LEU A 178 5.40 -10.80 -7.24
CA LEU A 178 5.44 -10.39 -5.84
C LEU A 178 6.82 -10.55 -5.19
N PRO A 179 7.51 -11.71 -5.27
CA PRO A 179 8.87 -11.83 -4.74
C PRO A 179 9.87 -10.90 -5.43
N ALA A 180 9.70 -10.67 -6.73
CA ALA A 180 10.58 -9.79 -7.49
C ALA A 180 10.43 -8.32 -7.07
N SER A 181 9.19 -7.83 -6.86
CA SER A 181 8.93 -6.47 -6.40
C SER A 181 9.47 -6.23 -4.98
N VAL A 182 9.26 -7.18 -4.06
CA VAL A 182 9.78 -7.09 -2.68
C VAL A 182 11.31 -7.11 -2.62
N ARG A 183 11.98 -7.87 -3.50
CA ARG A 183 13.47 -7.88 -3.54
C ARG A 183 14.06 -6.55 -4.00
N ARG A 184 13.37 -5.82 -4.88
CA ARG A 184 13.81 -4.51 -5.39
C ARG A 184 13.48 -3.37 -4.46
N PHE A 185 12.42 -3.51 -3.67
CA PHE A 185 11.96 -2.45 -2.79
C PHE A 185 12.96 -2.20 -1.65
N PRO A 186 13.21 -0.94 -1.25
CA PRO A 186 14.13 -0.60 -0.17
C PRO A 186 13.74 -1.23 1.16
N GLY A 187 14.71 -1.42 2.03
CA GLY A 187 14.47 -1.77 3.42
C GLY A 187 13.79 -0.64 4.20
N PRO A 188 13.33 -0.90 5.44
CA PRO A 188 12.63 0.12 6.22
C PRO A 188 13.47 1.38 6.46
N GLU A 189 14.74 1.22 6.73
CA GLU A 189 15.69 2.33 6.96
C GLU A 189 15.85 3.19 5.71
N ASP A 190 16.04 2.53 4.55
CA ASP A 190 16.25 3.22 3.27
C ASP A 190 14.97 3.93 2.80
N LEU A 191 13.79 3.33 3.06
CA LEU A 191 12.50 3.96 2.78
C LEU A 191 12.27 5.19 3.66
N ALA A 192 12.62 5.11 4.95
CA ALA A 192 12.55 6.25 5.85
C ALA A 192 13.46 7.41 5.39
N GLU A 193 14.64 7.09 4.88
CA GLU A 193 15.54 8.09 4.32
C GLU A 193 15.00 8.72 3.03
N ALA A 194 14.39 7.91 2.14
CA ALA A 194 13.71 8.43 0.96
C ALA A 194 12.54 9.37 1.32
N MET A 195 11.76 9.04 2.36
CA MET A 195 10.70 9.92 2.87
C MET A 195 11.27 11.26 3.36
N ARG A 196 12.39 11.25 4.10
CA ARG A 196 13.02 12.51 4.54
C ARG A 196 13.46 13.38 3.37
N ARG A 197 14.08 12.77 2.33
CA ARG A 197 14.45 13.50 1.11
C ARG A 197 13.25 14.07 0.35
N ALA A 198 12.08 13.44 0.47
CA ALA A 198 10.84 13.90 -0.16
C ALA A 198 10.11 15.02 0.64
N GLY A 199 10.66 15.48 1.77
CA GLY A 199 10.08 16.57 2.57
C GLY A 199 9.24 16.12 3.76
N PHE A 200 9.44 14.88 4.23
CA PHE A 200 8.81 14.40 5.45
C PHE A 200 9.74 14.51 6.66
N GLY A 201 9.20 14.98 7.80
CA GLY A 201 9.80 14.93 9.13
C GLY A 201 9.18 13.86 10.01
N ASP A 202 9.65 13.71 11.23
CA ASP A 202 9.17 12.76 12.24
C ASP A 202 9.00 11.33 11.68
N VAL A 203 9.91 10.95 10.77
CA VAL A 203 9.83 9.65 10.10
C VAL A 203 10.24 8.54 11.06
N GLY A 204 9.27 7.70 11.40
CA GLY A 204 9.46 6.49 12.18
C GLY A 204 8.89 5.26 11.49
N TRP A 205 9.27 4.07 11.96
CA TRP A 205 8.65 2.82 11.51
C TRP A 205 8.61 1.78 12.61
N ARG A 206 7.66 0.87 12.48
CA ARG A 206 7.57 -0.34 13.31
C ARG A 206 7.41 -1.59 12.45
N LEU A 207 8.05 -2.67 12.85
CA LEU A 207 7.94 -3.95 12.18
C LEU A 207 6.70 -4.71 12.70
N LEU A 208 5.94 -5.30 11.79
CA LEU A 208 4.75 -6.08 12.05
C LEU A 208 4.93 -7.51 11.51
N GLY A 209 4.16 -8.47 12.04
CA GLY A 209 4.21 -9.86 11.58
C GLY A 209 5.59 -10.48 11.65
N GLY A 210 6.37 -10.20 12.71
CA GLY A 210 7.74 -10.70 12.82
C GLY A 210 8.74 -10.09 11.82
N GLY A 211 8.46 -8.90 11.31
CA GLY A 211 9.33 -8.20 10.36
C GLY A 211 9.02 -8.49 8.89
N ILE A 212 7.87 -9.11 8.60
CA ILE A 212 7.41 -9.33 7.22
C ILE A 212 6.86 -8.03 6.61
N VAL A 213 6.32 -7.15 7.45
CA VAL A 213 5.72 -5.87 7.07
C VAL A 213 6.31 -4.76 7.93
N ALA A 214 6.50 -3.59 7.35
CA ALA A 214 6.85 -2.36 8.05
C ALA A 214 5.71 -1.34 7.87
N LEU A 215 5.29 -0.73 8.97
CA LEU A 215 4.45 0.45 8.98
C LEU A 215 5.32 1.66 9.27
N HIS A 216 5.45 2.54 8.27
CA HIS A 216 6.09 3.85 8.41
C HIS A 216 5.04 4.90 8.72
N THR A 217 5.39 5.85 9.57
CA THR A 217 4.62 7.07 9.82
C THR A 217 5.54 8.27 9.66
N ALA A 218 5.01 9.34 9.10
CA ALA A 218 5.78 10.57 8.88
C ALA A 218 4.85 11.79 8.89
N VAL A 219 5.40 12.97 9.04
CA VAL A 219 4.69 14.26 8.99
C VAL A 219 5.28 15.10 7.86
N LYS A 220 4.43 15.73 7.04
CA LYS A 220 4.88 16.68 6.03
C LYS A 220 5.42 17.94 6.70
N LEU A 221 6.63 18.34 6.31
CA LEU A 221 7.28 19.60 6.74
C LEU A 221 6.66 20.83 6.08
#